data_1ff6abc8510589031ad4dbdabd9501ef
#
_entry.id   1ff6abc8510589031ad4dbdabd9501ef
#
_cell.length_a   1.000
_cell.length_b   1.000
_cell.length_c   1.000
_cell.angle_alpha   90.00
_cell.angle_beta   90.00
_cell.angle_gamma   90.00
#
_symmetry.space_group_name_H-M   'P 1'
#
loop_
_entity.id
_entity.type
_entity.pdbx_description
1 polymer ?
#
loop_
_entity_poly.entity_id
_entity_poly.type
_entity_poly.pdbx_seq_one_letter_code
_entity_poly.pdbx_strand_id
1 'polypeptide(L)'
;MRIIKIELYQVDLPYSGGVYLLSGGRQYTSFDASIVRIICDDGTEGWGESTPFGSTYIASHGQGTRAGIAEIAPVLLGRDPRQVDRINDAMDAALVGHNHAKTALDVACWDIFGKSVGLPVSELLGGGTGVPLPMISSIYAGEPEAMRRRVADHRAKGYLGHSIKVGALDSEGGPALDAERIAACLADKRPGEFFVVDANGGLLTETALRMLRMLPDGLDFVIEAPCATLRETMSLRRRCPYPIMIDELAQLDEDVAFIVANDVADGIGLKISKAGGLTHGRRHRDICRAAGLTMSVQDTVGSAVAFAAIVHLGATVPTRLLRCVLNCDDMVAIRTAKFAAPVRDGGIVPPSLPGLGIEVDRGILGDPEAVWGD
;
A
#
# COMPACT_ATOMS: atom_id res chain seq x y z
N MET A 1 -18.20 25.21 -2.48
CA MET A 1 -17.38 24.43 -1.54
C MET A 1 -15.92 24.84 -1.72
N ARG A 2 -15.28 25.29 -0.64
CA ARG A 2 -13.87 25.73 -0.64
C ARG A 2 -13.21 25.25 0.65
N ILE A 3 -11.97 24.86 0.58
CA ILE A 3 -11.15 24.50 1.75
C ILE A 3 -10.94 25.76 2.59
N ILE A 4 -11.36 25.73 3.85
CA ILE A 4 -11.14 26.85 4.79
C ILE A 4 -10.14 26.49 5.88
N LYS A 5 -9.96 25.19 6.19
CA LYS A 5 -9.04 24.75 7.24
C LYS A 5 -8.43 23.39 6.88
N ILE A 6 -7.15 23.23 7.22
CA ILE A 6 -6.43 21.96 7.15
C ILE A 6 -5.78 21.73 8.51
N GLU A 7 -6.01 20.55 9.08
CA GLU A 7 -5.43 20.11 10.36
C GLU A 7 -4.54 18.89 10.10
N LEU A 8 -3.36 18.86 10.67
CA LEU A 8 -2.40 17.76 10.60
C LEU A 8 -2.23 17.13 11.98
N TYR A 9 -2.36 15.82 12.05
CA TYR A 9 -2.16 15.01 13.25
C TYR A 9 -1.00 14.03 13.04
N GLN A 10 -0.21 13.82 14.09
CA GLN A 10 0.80 12.77 14.16
C GLN A 10 0.30 11.66 15.10
N VAL A 11 0.40 10.41 14.67
CA VAL A 11 0.03 9.26 15.50
C VAL A 11 1.09 8.18 15.35
N ASP A 12 1.63 7.72 16.48
CA ASP A 12 2.45 6.52 16.49
C ASP A 12 1.55 5.28 16.41
N LEU A 13 1.80 4.43 15.42
CA LEU A 13 1.08 3.19 15.19
C LEU A 13 1.97 1.99 15.55
N PRO A 14 1.92 1.48 16.80
CA PRO A 14 2.68 0.29 17.18
C PRO A 14 2.30 -0.91 16.33
N TYR A 15 3.30 -1.70 15.91
CA TYR A 15 3.05 -2.95 15.19
C TYR A 15 2.36 -3.98 16.10
N SER A 16 1.27 -4.55 15.65
CA SER A 16 0.46 -5.51 16.43
C SER A 16 1.21 -6.80 16.78
N GLY A 17 2.22 -7.18 15.98
CA GLY A 17 3.08 -8.34 16.20
C GLY A 17 4.34 -8.07 17.01
N GLY A 18 4.50 -6.87 17.60
CA GLY A 18 5.66 -6.44 18.39
C GLY A 18 6.84 -5.98 17.54
N VAL A 19 7.52 -6.86 16.82
CA VAL A 19 8.64 -6.51 15.92
C VAL A 19 8.36 -7.07 14.53
N TYR A 20 8.38 -6.18 13.55
CA TYR A 20 8.29 -6.55 12.14
C TYR A 20 9.69 -6.66 11.54
N LEU A 21 10.05 -7.85 11.07
CA LEU A 21 11.33 -8.14 10.44
C LEU A 21 11.19 -8.08 8.91
N LEU A 22 11.93 -7.19 8.30
CA LEU A 22 12.01 -6.98 6.87
C LEU A 22 13.33 -7.54 6.32
N SER A 23 13.46 -7.65 5.00
CA SER A 23 14.68 -8.06 4.29
C SER A 23 15.91 -7.27 4.73
N GLY A 24 17.08 -7.93 4.72
CA GLY A 24 18.35 -7.29 5.06
C GLY A 24 18.47 -6.87 6.52
N GLY A 25 17.79 -7.56 7.45
CA GLY A 25 17.89 -7.33 8.89
C GLY A 25 17.20 -6.04 9.38
N ARG A 26 16.43 -5.35 8.52
CA ARG A 26 15.65 -4.17 8.91
C ARG A 26 14.49 -4.57 9.84
N GLN A 27 14.25 -3.78 10.87
CA GLN A 27 13.18 -4.07 11.84
C GLN A 27 12.45 -2.81 12.28
N TYR A 28 11.15 -2.95 12.55
CA TYR A 28 10.27 -1.87 12.93
C TYR A 28 9.32 -2.32 14.05
N THR A 29 9.08 -1.45 15.03
CA THR A 29 8.17 -1.71 16.16
C THR A 29 6.99 -0.76 16.16
N SER A 30 7.08 0.37 15.46
CA SER A 30 6.04 1.39 15.33
C SER A 30 6.22 2.15 14.03
N PHE A 31 5.14 2.79 13.57
CA PHE A 31 5.09 3.57 12.34
C PHE A 31 4.55 4.97 12.64
N ASP A 32 5.20 5.98 12.07
CA ASP A 32 4.90 7.40 12.29
C ASP A 32 3.89 7.89 11.24
N ALA A 33 2.61 7.87 11.61
CA ALA A 33 1.50 8.25 10.73
C ALA A 33 1.29 9.78 10.72
N SER A 34 1.00 10.30 9.53
CA SER A 34 0.51 11.65 9.30
C SER A 34 -0.94 11.57 8.82
N ILE A 35 -1.87 12.07 9.62
CA ILE A 35 -3.31 12.10 9.31
C ILE A 35 -3.72 13.54 9.09
N VAL A 36 -4.43 13.79 7.99
CA VAL A 36 -4.91 15.12 7.61
C VAL A 36 -6.43 15.16 7.69
N ARG A 37 -6.96 16.24 8.25
CA ARG A 37 -8.35 16.64 8.15
C ARG A 37 -8.46 17.93 7.35
N ILE A 38 -9.30 17.91 6.31
CA ILE A 38 -9.65 19.11 5.54
C ILE A 38 -11.10 19.48 5.84
N ILE A 39 -11.36 20.76 6.10
CA ILE A 39 -12.67 21.31 6.41
C ILE A 39 -13.03 22.34 5.35
N CYS A 40 -14.26 22.28 4.83
CA CYS A 40 -14.80 23.19 3.84
C CYS A 40 -15.75 24.23 4.43
N ASP A 41 -16.01 25.30 3.68
CA ASP A 41 -16.88 26.43 4.02
C ASP A 41 -18.36 26.04 4.26
N ASP A 42 -18.80 24.88 3.78
CA ASP A 42 -20.12 24.32 4.02
C ASP A 42 -20.17 23.30 5.19
N GLY A 43 -19.07 23.16 5.93
CA GLY A 43 -18.92 22.22 7.03
C GLY A 43 -18.59 20.78 6.63
N THR A 44 -18.49 20.48 5.35
CA THR A 44 -18.05 19.15 4.90
C THR A 44 -16.59 18.94 5.27
N GLU A 45 -16.26 17.77 5.82
CA GLU A 45 -14.89 17.42 6.19
C GLU A 45 -14.45 16.11 5.56
N GLY A 46 -13.16 16.00 5.26
CA GLY A 46 -12.54 14.78 4.75
C GLY A 46 -11.23 14.46 5.44
N TRP A 47 -10.91 13.17 5.41
CA TRP A 47 -9.78 12.60 6.09
C TRP A 47 -8.86 11.85 5.11
N GLY A 48 -7.57 11.94 5.36
CA GLY A 48 -6.57 11.19 4.61
C GLY A 48 -5.36 10.88 5.48
N GLU A 49 -4.67 9.81 5.14
CA GLU A 49 -3.51 9.32 5.88
C GLU A 49 -2.37 9.02 4.93
N SER A 50 -1.17 9.23 5.41
CA SER A 50 0.05 8.70 4.82
C SER A 50 1.02 8.29 5.92
N THR A 51 1.43 7.03 5.89
CA THR A 51 2.30 6.45 6.91
C THR A 51 3.49 5.78 6.23
N PRO A 52 4.66 6.45 6.12
CA PRO A 52 5.88 5.80 5.66
C PRO A 52 6.23 4.62 6.55
N PHE A 53 6.68 3.51 5.95
CA PHE A 53 7.06 2.31 6.71
C PHE A 53 8.28 2.57 7.61
N GLY A 54 9.15 3.48 7.17
CA GLY A 54 10.35 3.88 7.88
C GLY A 54 11.40 4.43 6.92
N SER A 55 12.37 5.19 7.44
CA SER A 55 13.36 5.93 6.65
C SER A 55 14.36 5.06 5.87
N THR A 56 14.36 3.74 6.07
CA THR A 56 15.24 2.78 5.37
C THR A 56 14.49 1.88 4.39
N TYR A 57 13.19 2.15 4.16
CA TYR A 57 12.36 1.37 3.24
C TYR A 57 12.25 2.04 1.86
N ILE A 58 11.77 3.26 1.83
CA ILE A 58 11.69 4.11 0.63
C ILE A 58 12.18 5.51 0.97
N ALA A 59 12.33 6.39 -0.03
CA ALA A 59 12.80 7.76 0.16
C ALA A 59 11.72 8.67 0.82
N SER A 60 11.22 8.26 1.97
CA SER A 60 10.23 9.01 2.77
C SER A 60 10.32 8.62 4.24
N HIS A 61 9.98 9.55 5.13
CA HIS A 61 9.84 9.33 6.57
C HIS A 61 8.81 10.29 7.17
N GLY A 62 8.27 9.98 8.37
CA GLY A 62 7.14 10.70 8.97
C GLY A 62 7.37 12.21 9.11
N GLN A 63 8.50 12.65 9.64
CA GLN A 63 8.82 14.09 9.76
C GLN A 63 8.91 14.78 8.41
N GLY A 64 9.54 14.13 7.40
CA GLY A 64 9.62 14.66 6.03
C GLY A 64 8.25 14.76 5.37
N THR A 65 7.36 13.80 5.66
CA THR A 65 5.96 13.83 5.21
C THR A 65 5.23 15.04 5.79
N ARG A 66 5.35 15.29 7.11
CA ARG A 66 4.72 16.45 7.77
C ARG A 66 5.31 17.79 7.30
N ALA A 67 6.61 17.86 7.11
CA ALA A 67 7.25 19.05 6.54
C ALA A 67 6.75 19.34 5.12
N GLY A 68 6.58 18.32 4.29
CA GLY A 68 5.99 18.46 2.95
C GLY A 68 4.52 18.88 2.99
N ILE A 69 3.72 18.37 3.94
CA ILE A 69 2.34 18.82 4.15
C ILE A 69 2.32 20.30 4.54
N ALA A 70 3.23 20.74 5.42
CA ALA A 70 3.31 22.13 5.85
C ALA A 70 3.62 23.11 4.69
N GLU A 71 4.42 22.67 3.72
CA GLU A 71 4.73 23.46 2.51
C GLU A 71 3.52 23.54 1.56
N ILE A 72 2.74 22.45 1.45
CA ILE A 72 1.63 22.34 0.50
C ILE A 72 0.32 22.92 1.05
N ALA A 73 0.01 22.72 2.33
CA ALA A 73 -1.30 23.04 2.90
C ALA A 73 -1.76 24.51 2.64
N PRO A 74 -0.90 25.54 2.77
CA PRO A 74 -1.31 26.91 2.52
C PRO A 74 -1.83 27.18 1.11
N VAL A 75 -1.28 26.50 0.08
CA VAL A 75 -1.68 26.73 -1.32
C VAL A 75 -3.00 26.06 -1.67
N LEU A 76 -3.51 25.18 -0.82
CA LEU A 76 -4.80 24.52 -1.00
C LEU A 76 -5.98 25.31 -0.41
N LEU A 77 -5.73 26.25 0.49
CA LEU A 77 -6.80 27.10 1.08
C LEU A 77 -7.53 27.89 -0.03
N GLY A 78 -8.86 27.93 0.08
CA GLY A 78 -9.74 28.56 -0.87
C GLY A 78 -10.00 27.78 -2.16
N ARG A 79 -9.34 26.63 -2.39
CA ARG A 79 -9.60 25.76 -3.54
C ARG A 79 -10.81 24.86 -3.31
N ASP A 80 -11.39 24.37 -4.41
CA ASP A 80 -12.45 23.36 -4.37
C ASP A 80 -11.83 21.96 -4.33
N PRO A 81 -12.00 21.20 -3.23
CA PRO A 81 -11.38 19.87 -3.09
C PRO A 81 -11.90 18.83 -4.08
N ARG A 82 -13.09 19.06 -4.70
CA ARG A 82 -13.67 18.15 -5.68
C ARG A 82 -12.94 18.18 -7.03
N GLN A 83 -12.17 19.22 -7.28
CA GLN A 83 -11.34 19.36 -8.47
C GLN A 83 -10.00 18.63 -8.28
N VAL A 84 -10.06 17.32 -8.04
CA VAL A 84 -8.92 16.51 -7.60
C VAL A 84 -7.68 16.64 -8.49
N ASP A 85 -7.83 16.70 -9.83
CA ASP A 85 -6.69 16.92 -10.71
C ASP A 85 -6.08 18.34 -10.53
N ARG A 86 -6.92 19.37 -10.29
CA ARG A 86 -6.42 20.75 -10.02
C ARG A 86 -5.78 20.88 -8.65
N ILE A 87 -6.24 20.10 -7.67
CA ILE A 87 -5.58 19.99 -6.36
C ILE A 87 -4.19 19.37 -6.54
N ASN A 88 -4.08 18.28 -7.29
CA ASN A 88 -2.79 17.65 -7.56
C ASN A 88 -1.84 18.58 -8.33
N ASP A 89 -2.31 19.27 -9.39
CA ASP A 89 -1.51 20.28 -10.09
C ASP A 89 -0.96 21.36 -9.14
N ALA A 90 -1.78 21.79 -8.17
CA ALA A 90 -1.36 22.79 -7.19
C ALA A 90 -0.32 22.25 -6.19
N MET A 91 -0.48 21.00 -5.75
CA MET A 91 0.49 20.33 -4.89
C MET A 91 1.83 20.11 -5.62
N ASP A 92 1.78 19.71 -6.89
CA ASP A 92 2.98 19.49 -7.71
C ASP A 92 3.74 20.80 -7.99
N ALA A 93 3.00 21.90 -8.18
CA ALA A 93 3.60 23.23 -8.36
C ALA A 93 4.20 23.78 -7.06
N ALA A 94 3.64 23.42 -5.90
CA ALA A 94 4.15 23.86 -4.59
C ALA A 94 5.38 23.07 -4.15
N LEU A 95 5.40 21.76 -4.39
CA LEU A 95 6.47 20.89 -3.91
C LEU A 95 6.72 19.73 -4.90
N VAL A 96 7.89 19.69 -5.49
CA VAL A 96 8.31 18.61 -6.40
C VAL A 96 8.57 17.32 -5.61
N GLY A 97 8.06 16.19 -6.09
CA GLY A 97 8.19 14.90 -5.37
C GLY A 97 7.34 14.85 -4.11
N HIS A 98 7.87 14.27 -3.04
CA HIS A 98 7.20 14.16 -1.73
C HIS A 98 5.81 13.53 -1.77
N ASN A 99 5.66 12.43 -2.50
CA ASN A 99 4.38 11.75 -2.75
C ASN A 99 3.63 11.39 -1.46
N HIS A 100 4.33 11.00 -0.39
CA HIS A 100 3.71 10.74 0.90
C HIS A 100 3.00 11.96 1.49
N ALA A 101 3.56 13.16 1.34
CA ALA A 101 2.91 14.37 1.82
C ALA A 101 1.63 14.69 1.02
N LYS A 102 1.68 14.50 -0.31
CA LYS A 102 0.54 14.73 -1.21
C LYS A 102 -0.58 13.73 -0.97
N THR A 103 -0.24 12.48 -0.62
CA THR A 103 -1.20 11.40 -0.40
C THR A 103 -2.26 11.73 0.64
N ALA A 104 -1.87 12.18 1.82
CA ALA A 104 -2.83 12.49 2.90
C ALA A 104 -3.81 13.60 2.48
N LEU A 105 -3.33 14.60 1.75
CA LEU A 105 -4.14 15.71 1.23
C LEU A 105 -5.06 15.27 0.09
N ASP A 106 -4.56 14.48 -0.85
CA ASP A 106 -5.34 13.96 -1.99
C ASP A 106 -6.48 13.04 -1.51
N VAL A 107 -6.17 12.09 -0.62
CA VAL A 107 -7.17 11.16 -0.07
C VAL A 107 -8.27 11.91 0.70
N ALA A 108 -7.91 12.95 1.48
CA ALA A 108 -8.89 13.79 2.16
C ALA A 108 -9.81 14.54 1.17
N CYS A 109 -9.27 15.01 0.04
CA CYS A 109 -10.06 15.64 -1.01
C CYS A 109 -11.03 14.65 -1.68
N TRP A 110 -10.60 13.41 -1.93
CA TRP A 110 -11.50 12.35 -2.43
C TRP A 110 -12.60 11.99 -1.44
N ASP A 111 -12.31 11.96 -0.14
CA ASP A 111 -13.31 11.73 0.90
C ASP A 111 -14.38 12.83 0.90
N ILE A 112 -13.96 14.11 0.83
CA ILE A 112 -14.88 15.26 0.69
C ILE A 112 -15.71 15.12 -0.59
N PHE A 113 -15.07 14.80 -1.72
CA PHE A 113 -15.77 14.68 -2.98
C PHE A 113 -16.90 13.64 -2.88
N GLY A 114 -16.60 12.45 -2.36
CA GLY A 114 -17.59 11.41 -2.15
C GLY A 114 -18.75 11.85 -1.23
N LYS A 115 -18.42 12.46 -0.10
CA LYS A 115 -19.41 13.00 0.84
C LYS A 115 -20.29 14.07 0.21
N SER A 116 -19.72 14.98 -0.59
CA SER A 116 -20.44 16.10 -1.21
C SER A 116 -21.47 15.66 -2.24
N VAL A 117 -21.31 14.50 -2.85
CA VAL A 117 -22.21 13.95 -3.87
C VAL A 117 -22.97 12.71 -3.38
N GLY A 118 -22.77 12.30 -2.14
CA GLY A 118 -23.46 11.16 -1.52
C GLY A 118 -23.03 9.78 -2.08
N LEU A 119 -21.79 9.66 -2.60
CA LEU A 119 -21.27 8.43 -3.19
C LEU A 119 -20.00 7.95 -2.49
N PRO A 120 -19.77 6.63 -2.41
CA PRO A 120 -18.47 6.10 -1.98
C PRO A 120 -17.37 6.45 -2.99
N VAL A 121 -16.15 6.60 -2.51
CA VAL A 121 -14.98 6.94 -3.36
C VAL A 121 -14.80 5.96 -4.51
N SER A 122 -15.05 4.67 -4.32
CA SER A 122 -14.97 3.66 -5.39
C SER A 122 -15.87 3.98 -6.59
N GLU A 123 -17.07 4.54 -6.37
CA GLU A 123 -17.95 4.93 -7.46
C GLU A 123 -17.36 6.10 -8.27
N LEU A 124 -16.74 7.06 -7.59
CA LEU A 124 -16.08 8.20 -8.25
C LEU A 124 -14.80 7.78 -8.99
N LEU A 125 -14.14 6.73 -8.54
CA LEU A 125 -12.97 6.14 -9.21
C LEU A 125 -13.33 5.30 -10.45
N GLY A 126 -14.62 5.16 -10.77
CA GLY A 126 -15.09 4.48 -11.98
C GLY A 126 -16.01 3.29 -11.74
N GLY A 127 -16.43 3.07 -10.50
CA GLY A 127 -17.36 2.02 -10.08
C GLY A 127 -16.69 0.76 -9.58
N GLY A 128 -17.22 0.24 -8.48
CA GLY A 128 -16.75 -1.01 -7.88
C GLY A 128 -17.20 -2.24 -8.67
N THR A 129 -16.40 -3.31 -8.63
CA THR A 129 -16.71 -4.60 -9.28
C THR A 129 -17.86 -5.37 -8.60
N GLY A 130 -18.23 -4.97 -7.38
CA GLY A 130 -19.30 -5.60 -6.60
C GLY A 130 -18.95 -6.96 -6.00
N VAL A 131 -17.69 -7.39 -6.10
CA VAL A 131 -17.22 -8.65 -5.50
C VAL A 131 -16.31 -8.39 -4.29
N PRO A 132 -16.28 -9.31 -3.31
CA PRO A 132 -15.33 -9.21 -2.20
C PRO A 132 -13.88 -9.20 -2.69
N LEU A 133 -13.04 -8.36 -2.08
CA LEU A 133 -11.64 -8.19 -2.46
C LEU A 133 -10.77 -9.16 -1.63
N PRO A 134 -9.98 -10.05 -2.25
CA PRO A 134 -9.11 -10.94 -1.50
C PRO A 134 -8.05 -10.14 -0.74
N MET A 135 -7.86 -10.47 0.54
CA MET A 135 -6.88 -9.81 1.40
C MET A 135 -5.55 -10.54 1.38
N ILE A 136 -4.44 -9.77 1.44
CA ILE A 136 -3.09 -10.29 1.61
C ILE A 136 -2.59 -10.03 3.03
N SER A 137 -2.00 -11.04 3.65
CA SER A 137 -1.28 -10.94 4.91
C SER A 137 0.20 -10.70 4.68
N SER A 138 0.87 -10.06 5.62
CA SER A 138 2.31 -9.89 5.61
C SER A 138 2.97 -10.87 6.58
N ILE A 139 3.76 -11.81 6.03
CA ILE A 139 4.48 -12.85 6.77
C ILE A 139 5.94 -12.41 6.92
N TYR A 140 6.24 -11.72 8.03
CA TYR A 140 7.58 -11.23 8.31
C TYR A 140 8.63 -12.36 8.42
N ALA A 141 9.89 -12.05 8.11
CA ALA A 141 10.99 -13.00 8.09
C ALA A 141 11.20 -13.65 9.47
N GLY A 142 11.61 -14.91 9.46
CA GLY A 142 11.84 -15.69 10.68
C GLY A 142 12.19 -17.14 10.36
N GLU A 143 12.14 -18.01 11.35
CA GLU A 143 12.32 -19.45 11.15
C GLU A 143 11.22 -20.02 10.24
N PRO A 144 11.57 -20.92 9.28
CA PRO A 144 10.64 -21.43 8.26
C PRO A 144 9.32 -21.96 8.83
N GLU A 145 9.37 -22.78 9.86
CA GLU A 145 8.17 -23.36 10.47
C GLU A 145 7.32 -22.33 11.24
N ALA A 146 7.95 -21.29 11.80
CA ALA A 146 7.23 -20.17 12.41
C ALA A 146 6.49 -19.34 11.35
N MET A 147 7.10 -19.14 10.17
CA MET A 147 6.47 -18.46 9.04
C MET A 147 5.29 -19.28 8.50
N ARG A 148 5.44 -20.59 8.37
CA ARG A 148 4.35 -21.51 7.98
C ARG A 148 3.15 -21.43 8.94
N ARG A 149 3.39 -21.39 10.26
CA ARG A 149 2.32 -21.20 11.25
C ARG A 149 1.60 -19.86 11.07
N ARG A 150 2.31 -18.77 10.82
CA ARG A 150 1.68 -17.45 10.54
C ARG A 150 0.80 -17.48 9.30
N VAL A 151 1.22 -18.18 8.24
CA VAL A 151 0.35 -18.41 7.06
C VAL A 151 -0.94 -19.10 7.47
N ALA A 152 -0.87 -20.16 8.29
CA ALA A 152 -2.04 -20.88 8.78
C ALA A 152 -2.96 -19.98 9.65
N ASP A 153 -2.38 -19.14 10.52
CA ASP A 153 -3.12 -18.22 11.37
C ASP A 153 -3.87 -17.16 10.55
N HIS A 154 -3.22 -16.57 9.54
CA HIS A 154 -3.88 -15.61 8.65
C HIS A 154 -4.93 -16.27 7.77
N ARG A 155 -4.69 -17.48 7.30
CA ARG A 155 -5.68 -18.28 6.57
C ARG A 155 -6.93 -18.53 7.42
N ALA A 156 -6.78 -18.80 8.72
CA ALA A 156 -7.90 -18.94 9.65
C ALA A 156 -8.71 -17.64 9.83
N LYS A 157 -8.10 -16.49 9.62
CA LYS A 157 -8.77 -15.17 9.60
C LYS A 157 -9.43 -14.84 8.25
N GLY A 158 -9.35 -15.72 7.25
CA GLY A 158 -9.95 -15.52 5.93
C GLY A 158 -9.05 -14.85 4.88
N TYR A 159 -7.74 -14.74 5.12
CA TYR A 159 -6.80 -14.24 4.12
C TYR A 159 -6.57 -15.27 3.02
N LEU A 160 -6.58 -14.82 1.77
CA LEU A 160 -6.30 -15.64 0.59
C LEU A 160 -4.94 -15.35 -0.04
N GLY A 161 -4.36 -14.20 0.27
CA GLY A 161 -3.02 -13.80 -0.16
C GLY A 161 -2.02 -13.85 0.99
N HIS A 162 -0.77 -14.21 0.70
CA HIS A 162 0.31 -14.28 1.68
C HIS A 162 1.61 -13.74 1.09
N SER A 163 2.12 -12.63 1.65
CA SER A 163 3.41 -12.02 1.28
C SER A 163 4.50 -12.52 2.23
N ILE A 164 5.35 -13.41 1.72
CA ILE A 164 6.45 -14.05 2.46
C ILE A 164 7.70 -13.19 2.31
N LYS A 165 8.25 -12.71 3.43
CA LYS A 165 9.48 -11.91 3.41
C LYS A 165 10.71 -12.80 3.32
N VAL A 166 11.59 -12.48 2.35
CA VAL A 166 12.88 -13.12 2.09
C VAL A 166 14.00 -12.08 2.05
N GLY A 167 15.24 -12.49 1.83
CA GLY A 167 16.41 -11.62 1.80
C GLY A 167 17.29 -11.81 3.03
N ALA A 168 17.47 -13.06 3.45
CA ALA A 168 18.42 -13.42 4.51
C ALA A 168 19.85 -13.05 4.12
N LEU A 169 20.59 -12.51 5.08
CA LEU A 169 22.02 -12.27 4.91
C LEU A 169 22.78 -13.61 4.86
N ASP A 170 23.91 -13.65 4.16
CA ASP A 170 24.74 -14.86 4.08
C ASP A 170 25.15 -15.39 5.48
N SER A 171 25.36 -14.49 6.45
CA SER A 171 25.63 -14.82 7.85
C SER A 171 24.45 -15.47 8.59
N GLU A 172 23.23 -15.37 8.04
CA GLU A 172 21.99 -15.93 8.59
C GLU A 172 21.54 -17.21 7.85
N GLY A 173 22.28 -17.62 6.82
CA GLY A 173 21.95 -18.77 5.97
C GLY A 173 21.65 -18.39 4.50
N GLY A 174 21.52 -17.12 4.20
CA GLY A 174 21.43 -16.58 2.84
C GLY A 174 20.34 -17.22 1.98
N PRO A 175 20.64 -17.48 0.68
CA PRO A 175 19.67 -18.03 -0.26
C PRO A 175 19.09 -19.41 0.14
N ALA A 176 19.84 -20.22 0.90
CA ALA A 176 19.37 -21.53 1.35
C ALA A 176 18.24 -21.37 2.38
N LEU A 177 18.41 -20.49 3.38
CA LEU A 177 17.37 -20.20 4.36
C LEU A 177 16.11 -19.60 3.71
N ASP A 178 16.28 -18.72 2.72
CA ASP A 178 15.14 -18.16 2.00
C ASP A 178 14.39 -19.23 1.18
N ALA A 179 15.11 -20.18 0.56
CA ALA A 179 14.47 -21.30 -0.12
C ALA A 179 13.69 -22.20 0.84
N GLU A 180 14.21 -22.47 2.05
CA GLU A 180 13.52 -23.20 3.10
C GLU A 180 12.25 -22.47 3.58
N ARG A 181 12.32 -21.15 3.78
CA ARG A 181 11.18 -20.29 4.14
C ARG A 181 10.05 -20.38 3.12
N ILE A 182 10.40 -20.27 1.83
CA ILE A 182 9.45 -20.35 0.72
C ILE A 182 8.81 -21.73 0.69
N ALA A 183 9.61 -22.80 0.72
CA ALA A 183 9.11 -24.18 0.67
C ALA A 183 8.18 -24.48 1.85
N ALA A 184 8.55 -24.07 3.07
CA ALA A 184 7.73 -24.28 4.27
C ALA A 184 6.39 -23.52 4.18
N CYS A 185 6.39 -22.25 3.77
CA CYS A 185 5.17 -21.45 3.66
C CYS A 185 4.20 -21.97 2.59
N LEU A 186 4.72 -22.53 1.49
CA LEU A 186 3.91 -23.04 0.39
C LEU A 186 3.51 -24.51 0.55
N ALA A 187 4.05 -25.25 1.54
CA ALA A 187 3.81 -26.68 1.72
C ALA A 187 2.33 -27.05 1.78
N ASP A 188 1.51 -26.18 2.38
CA ASP A 188 0.06 -26.40 2.54
C ASP A 188 -0.78 -25.44 1.66
N LYS A 189 -0.23 -24.96 0.56
CA LYS A 189 -0.96 -24.04 -0.35
C LYS A 189 -2.26 -24.68 -0.82
N ARG A 190 -3.35 -23.90 -0.77
CA ARG A 190 -4.69 -24.33 -1.15
C ARG A 190 -5.11 -23.72 -2.49
N PRO A 191 -6.04 -24.36 -3.21
CA PRO A 191 -6.62 -23.75 -4.41
C PRO A 191 -7.21 -22.36 -4.11
N GLY A 192 -6.93 -21.38 -4.97
CA GLY A 192 -7.39 -20.00 -4.82
C GLY A 192 -6.48 -19.11 -3.95
N GLU A 193 -5.48 -19.66 -3.25
CA GLU A 193 -4.50 -18.85 -2.53
C GLU A 193 -3.45 -18.25 -3.48
N PHE A 194 -3.07 -17.01 -3.20
CA PHE A 194 -2.04 -16.25 -3.90
C PHE A 194 -0.83 -16.03 -2.97
N PHE A 195 0.35 -16.45 -3.42
CA PHE A 195 1.59 -16.27 -2.67
C PHE A 195 2.52 -15.30 -3.38
N VAL A 196 3.06 -14.37 -2.61
CA VAL A 196 4.10 -13.43 -3.02
C VAL A 196 5.35 -13.71 -2.22
N VAL A 197 6.49 -13.86 -2.87
CA VAL A 197 7.82 -13.92 -2.25
C VAL A 197 8.43 -12.54 -2.42
N ASP A 198 8.45 -11.77 -1.34
CA ASP A 198 8.83 -10.37 -1.33
C ASP A 198 10.21 -10.16 -0.71
N ALA A 199 11.14 -9.69 -1.52
CA ALA A 199 12.51 -9.41 -1.11
C ALA A 199 12.74 -7.94 -0.73
N ASN A 200 11.78 -7.05 -0.94
CA ASN A 200 11.89 -5.61 -0.66
C ASN A 200 13.21 -4.98 -1.17
N GLY A 201 13.61 -5.34 -2.38
CA GLY A 201 14.87 -4.90 -2.98
C GLY A 201 16.13 -5.53 -2.39
N GLY A 202 16.00 -6.50 -1.49
CA GLY A 202 17.11 -7.02 -0.70
C GLY A 202 18.01 -8.03 -1.41
N LEU A 203 17.66 -8.51 -2.61
CA LEU A 203 18.46 -9.50 -3.33
C LEU A 203 19.30 -8.86 -4.43
N LEU A 204 20.50 -9.38 -4.61
CA LEU A 204 21.24 -9.22 -5.86
C LEU A 204 20.70 -10.22 -6.91
N THR A 205 20.87 -9.93 -8.20
CA THR A 205 20.51 -10.87 -9.26
C THR A 205 21.11 -12.27 -9.06
N GLU A 206 22.37 -12.32 -8.62
CA GLU A 206 23.09 -13.59 -8.35
C GLU A 206 22.45 -14.34 -7.18
N THR A 207 22.18 -13.64 -6.07
CA THR A 207 21.58 -14.22 -4.86
C THR A 207 20.18 -14.76 -5.13
N ALA A 208 19.35 -14.00 -5.88
CA ALA A 208 18.04 -14.45 -6.30
C ALA A 208 18.12 -15.74 -7.13
N LEU A 209 19.04 -15.82 -8.10
CA LEU A 209 19.20 -17.02 -8.91
C LEU A 209 19.70 -18.24 -8.12
N ARG A 210 20.53 -18.03 -7.09
CA ARG A 210 20.93 -19.13 -6.18
C ARG A 210 19.74 -19.64 -5.40
N MET A 211 18.96 -18.73 -4.80
CA MET A 211 17.72 -19.07 -4.07
C MET A 211 16.76 -19.88 -4.96
N LEU A 212 16.48 -19.39 -6.17
CA LEU A 212 15.55 -20.05 -7.09
C LEU A 212 15.96 -21.48 -7.49
N ARG A 213 17.28 -21.74 -7.59
CA ARG A 213 17.79 -23.06 -7.92
C ARG A 213 17.69 -24.09 -6.78
N MET A 214 17.50 -23.61 -5.55
CA MET A 214 17.35 -24.46 -4.35
C MET A 214 15.90 -24.80 -4.06
N LEU A 215 14.95 -24.18 -4.78
CA LEU A 215 13.52 -24.43 -4.57
C LEU A 215 13.11 -25.81 -5.13
N PRO A 216 12.18 -26.49 -4.46
CA PRO A 216 11.51 -27.64 -5.03
C PRO A 216 10.75 -27.30 -6.31
N ASP A 217 10.61 -28.27 -7.22
CA ASP A 217 9.80 -28.12 -8.41
C ASP A 217 8.31 -27.93 -8.10
N GLY A 218 7.60 -27.24 -8.98
CA GLY A 218 6.13 -27.13 -8.92
C GLY A 218 5.57 -26.09 -7.95
N LEU A 219 6.40 -25.28 -7.32
CA LEU A 219 5.92 -24.16 -6.50
C LEU A 219 5.27 -23.08 -7.38
N ASP A 220 4.15 -22.52 -6.91
CA ASP A 220 3.38 -21.49 -7.62
C ASP A 220 3.29 -20.23 -6.73
N PHE A 221 4.06 -19.19 -7.11
CA PHE A 221 4.14 -17.89 -6.45
C PHE A 221 4.63 -16.82 -7.43
N VAL A 222 4.52 -15.54 -7.00
CA VAL A 222 5.08 -14.37 -7.69
C VAL A 222 6.24 -13.83 -6.87
N ILE A 223 7.33 -13.41 -7.53
CA ILE A 223 8.42 -12.70 -6.85
C ILE A 223 8.14 -11.20 -6.86
N GLU A 224 8.07 -10.58 -5.68
CA GLU A 224 7.88 -9.13 -5.53
C GLU A 224 9.21 -8.46 -5.19
N ALA A 225 9.46 -7.30 -5.84
CA ALA A 225 10.60 -6.44 -5.56
C ALA A 225 11.92 -7.19 -5.33
N PRO A 226 12.36 -8.04 -6.28
CA PRO A 226 13.53 -8.90 -6.02
C PRO A 226 14.81 -8.11 -5.79
N CYS A 227 15.04 -7.03 -6.54
CA CYS A 227 16.30 -6.29 -6.55
C CYS A 227 16.08 -4.79 -6.31
N ALA A 228 17.14 -4.12 -5.87
CA ALA A 228 17.11 -2.69 -5.54
C ALA A 228 16.97 -1.76 -6.76
N THR A 229 17.26 -2.24 -7.98
CA THR A 229 17.22 -1.44 -9.20
C THR A 229 16.47 -2.14 -10.34
N LEU A 230 15.88 -1.35 -11.25
CA LEU A 230 15.26 -1.89 -12.47
C LEU A 230 16.28 -2.66 -13.33
N ARG A 231 17.53 -2.18 -13.42
CA ARG A 231 18.58 -2.86 -14.16
C ARG A 231 18.81 -4.30 -13.67
N GLU A 232 18.91 -4.49 -12.35
CA GLU A 232 19.10 -5.81 -11.73
C GLU A 232 17.86 -6.67 -11.93
N THR A 233 16.68 -6.12 -11.74
CA THR A 233 15.40 -6.81 -11.94
C THR A 233 15.23 -7.27 -13.39
N MET A 234 15.54 -6.41 -14.37
CA MET A 234 15.52 -6.79 -15.79
C MET A 234 16.57 -7.88 -16.11
N SER A 235 17.72 -7.88 -15.44
CA SER A 235 18.71 -8.94 -15.56
C SER A 235 18.20 -10.27 -15.00
N LEU A 236 17.49 -10.23 -13.87
CA LEU A 236 16.83 -11.40 -13.28
C LEU A 236 15.68 -11.89 -14.16
N ARG A 237 14.81 -11.00 -14.66
CA ARG A 237 13.65 -11.30 -15.49
C ARG A 237 13.96 -12.28 -16.63
N ARG A 238 15.10 -12.10 -17.31
CA ARG A 238 15.53 -12.94 -18.44
C ARG A 238 15.85 -14.39 -18.06
N ARG A 239 15.97 -14.70 -16.76
CA ARG A 239 16.41 -16.01 -16.25
C ARG A 239 15.50 -16.57 -15.16
N CYS A 240 14.53 -15.78 -14.70
CA CYS A 240 13.59 -16.15 -13.66
C CYS A 240 12.42 -16.93 -14.28
N PRO A 241 12.09 -18.13 -13.79
CA PRO A 241 10.96 -18.90 -14.29
C PRO A 241 9.61 -18.46 -13.65
N TYR A 242 9.64 -17.59 -12.65
CA TYR A 242 8.45 -17.13 -11.94
C TYR A 242 8.05 -15.74 -12.42
N PRO A 243 6.74 -15.40 -12.36
CA PRO A 243 6.27 -14.04 -12.60
C PRO A 243 6.91 -13.05 -11.61
N ILE A 244 7.16 -11.81 -12.08
CA ILE A 244 7.74 -10.73 -11.27
C ILE A 244 6.71 -9.63 -11.06
N MET A 245 6.62 -9.13 -9.84
CA MET A 245 5.86 -7.95 -9.44
C MET A 245 6.83 -6.86 -8.97
N ILE A 246 6.64 -5.62 -9.45
CA ILE A 246 7.41 -4.46 -8.99
C ILE A 246 6.62 -3.72 -7.92
N ASP A 247 7.28 -3.41 -6.81
CA ASP A 247 6.74 -2.58 -5.73
C ASP A 247 7.53 -1.26 -5.62
N GLU A 248 8.60 -1.22 -4.87
CA GLU A 248 9.31 0.02 -4.50
C GLU A 248 9.79 0.87 -5.69
N LEU A 249 10.01 0.24 -6.84
CA LEU A 249 10.49 0.88 -8.07
C LEU A 249 9.35 1.38 -8.99
N ALA A 250 8.07 1.25 -8.59
CA ALA A 250 6.90 1.76 -9.30
C ALA A 250 6.27 2.89 -8.48
N GLN A 251 6.85 4.08 -8.52
CA GLN A 251 6.42 5.24 -7.72
C GLN A 251 5.69 6.31 -8.52
N LEU A 252 6.17 6.59 -9.73
CA LEU A 252 5.64 7.64 -10.59
C LEU A 252 4.88 7.04 -11.78
N ASP A 253 4.02 7.84 -12.41
CA ASP A 253 3.30 7.44 -13.63
C ASP A 253 4.29 6.97 -14.71
N GLU A 254 5.46 7.64 -14.82
CA GLU A 254 6.53 7.28 -15.77
C GLU A 254 7.23 5.96 -15.44
N ASP A 255 7.36 5.60 -14.16
CA ASP A 255 7.93 4.31 -13.77
C ASP A 255 7.01 3.17 -14.23
N VAL A 256 5.70 3.30 -14.00
CA VAL A 256 4.71 2.30 -14.43
C VAL A 256 4.67 2.20 -15.95
N ALA A 257 4.72 3.33 -16.66
CA ALA A 257 4.81 3.34 -18.13
C ALA A 257 6.09 2.67 -18.64
N PHE A 258 7.24 2.90 -17.98
CA PHE A 258 8.51 2.26 -18.32
C PHE A 258 8.45 0.73 -18.09
N ILE A 259 7.88 0.29 -16.96
CA ILE A 259 7.70 -1.13 -16.63
C ILE A 259 6.90 -1.83 -17.73
N VAL A 260 5.80 -1.22 -18.17
CA VAL A 260 4.96 -1.75 -19.26
C VAL A 260 5.72 -1.77 -20.58
N ALA A 261 6.33 -0.65 -20.97
CA ALA A 261 6.99 -0.52 -22.28
C ALA A 261 8.20 -1.46 -22.47
N ASN A 262 8.84 -1.86 -21.38
CA ASN A 262 10.06 -2.68 -21.40
C ASN A 262 9.84 -4.12 -20.90
N ASP A 263 8.59 -4.56 -20.71
CA ASP A 263 8.25 -5.91 -20.20
C ASP A 263 9.06 -6.30 -18.95
N VAL A 264 9.15 -5.36 -17.97
CA VAL A 264 9.96 -5.57 -16.77
C VAL A 264 9.28 -6.54 -15.81
N ALA A 265 7.94 -6.55 -15.77
CA ALA A 265 7.17 -7.31 -14.79
C ALA A 265 5.79 -7.74 -15.32
N ASP A 266 5.16 -8.66 -14.60
CA ASP A 266 3.81 -9.21 -14.85
C ASP A 266 2.75 -8.52 -13.99
N GLY A 267 3.18 -7.70 -13.03
CA GLY A 267 2.31 -6.94 -12.14
C GLY A 267 3.03 -5.88 -11.34
N ILE A 268 2.25 -5.07 -10.61
CA ILE A 268 2.76 -4.07 -9.68
C ILE A 268 2.10 -4.19 -8.30
N GLY A 269 2.86 -3.91 -7.25
CA GLY A 269 2.40 -3.53 -5.92
C GLY A 269 2.01 -2.04 -5.95
N LEU A 270 0.74 -1.75 -6.21
CA LEU A 270 0.24 -0.39 -6.29
C LEU A 270 0.01 0.14 -4.87
N LYS A 271 0.96 0.93 -4.36
CA LYS A 271 0.84 1.60 -3.06
C LYS A 271 0.40 3.04 -3.25
N ILE A 272 -0.70 3.41 -2.58
CA ILE A 272 -1.34 4.73 -2.73
C ILE A 272 -0.38 5.84 -2.32
N SER A 273 0.30 5.70 -1.18
CA SER A 273 1.21 6.74 -0.69
C SER A 273 2.47 6.89 -1.53
N LYS A 274 2.96 5.83 -2.16
CA LYS A 274 4.05 5.88 -3.13
C LYS A 274 3.67 6.66 -4.38
N ALA A 275 2.45 6.45 -4.86
CA ALA A 275 1.93 7.11 -6.05
C ALA A 275 1.64 8.61 -5.83
N GLY A 276 1.37 9.05 -4.61
CA GLY A 276 0.97 10.42 -4.30
C GLY A 276 -0.53 10.60 -4.08
N GLY A 277 -1.26 9.51 -3.80
CA GLY A 277 -2.67 9.53 -3.50
C GLY A 277 -3.52 8.69 -4.45
N LEU A 278 -4.83 8.79 -4.28
CA LEU A 278 -5.82 8.07 -5.11
C LEU A 278 -5.85 8.59 -6.55
N THR A 279 -5.56 9.87 -6.79
CA THR A 279 -5.54 10.46 -8.14
C THR A 279 -4.47 9.80 -9.00
N HIS A 280 -3.24 9.68 -8.53
CA HIS A 280 -2.19 8.95 -9.24
C HIS A 280 -2.38 7.43 -9.16
N GLY A 281 -2.82 6.90 -8.03
CA GLY A 281 -3.17 5.48 -7.90
C GLY A 281 -4.18 5.03 -8.97
N ARG A 282 -5.18 5.85 -9.28
CA ARG A 282 -6.12 5.63 -10.41
C ARG A 282 -5.39 5.57 -11.75
N ARG A 283 -4.43 6.48 -12.01
CA ARG A 283 -3.64 6.47 -13.26
C ARG A 283 -2.78 5.22 -13.38
N HIS A 284 -2.09 4.81 -12.31
CA HIS A 284 -1.34 3.55 -12.27
C HIS A 284 -2.22 2.34 -12.57
N ARG A 285 -3.40 2.26 -11.92
CA ARG A 285 -4.41 1.23 -12.20
C ARG A 285 -4.79 1.21 -13.69
N ASP A 286 -5.04 2.36 -14.28
CA ASP A 286 -5.52 2.47 -15.67
C ASP A 286 -4.41 2.08 -16.67
N ILE A 287 -3.15 2.46 -16.42
CA ILE A 287 -1.99 2.00 -17.21
C ILE A 287 -1.85 0.47 -17.12
N CYS A 288 -1.88 -0.10 -15.91
CA CYS A 288 -1.81 -1.55 -15.71
C CYS A 288 -2.99 -2.29 -16.36
N ARG A 289 -4.21 -1.73 -16.24
CA ARG A 289 -5.41 -2.27 -16.87
C ARG A 289 -5.29 -2.31 -18.40
N ALA A 290 -4.78 -1.25 -19.00
CA ALA A 290 -4.56 -1.18 -20.45
C ALA A 290 -3.50 -2.17 -20.94
N ALA A 291 -2.45 -2.39 -20.13
CA ALA A 291 -1.36 -3.30 -20.43
C ALA A 291 -1.63 -4.77 -20.03
N GLY A 292 -2.68 -5.05 -19.27
CA GLY A 292 -2.97 -6.40 -18.77
C GLY A 292 -2.09 -6.84 -17.60
N LEU A 293 -1.43 -5.91 -16.90
CA LEU A 293 -0.63 -6.20 -15.70
C LEU A 293 -1.55 -6.45 -14.50
N THR A 294 -1.15 -7.40 -13.66
CA THR A 294 -1.84 -7.68 -12.39
C THR A 294 -1.48 -6.64 -11.33
N MET A 295 -2.36 -6.46 -10.36
CA MET A 295 -2.17 -5.48 -9.28
C MET A 295 -2.45 -6.09 -7.92
N SER A 296 -1.59 -5.82 -6.96
CA SER A 296 -1.88 -5.91 -5.54
C SER A 296 -2.04 -4.47 -5.03
N VAL A 297 -3.26 -4.07 -4.60
CA VAL A 297 -3.49 -2.70 -4.13
C VAL A 297 -3.15 -2.63 -2.66
N GLN A 298 -2.24 -1.74 -2.32
CA GLN A 298 -1.57 -1.72 -1.02
C GLN A 298 -1.34 -0.29 -0.54
N ASP A 299 -0.79 -0.18 0.66
CA ASP A 299 0.03 0.95 1.08
C ASP A 299 1.29 0.46 1.80
N THR A 300 2.16 1.36 2.20
CA THR A 300 3.37 0.99 2.95
C THR A 300 2.99 0.34 4.29
N VAL A 301 2.16 1.01 5.05
CA VAL A 301 1.47 0.62 6.28
C VAL A 301 0.41 1.69 6.55
N GLY A 302 -0.37 1.56 7.61
CA GLY A 302 -1.31 2.61 8.01
C GLY A 302 -2.44 2.06 8.86
N SER A 303 -3.33 2.95 9.24
CA SER A 303 -4.52 2.64 10.02
C SER A 303 -5.75 2.45 9.13
N ALA A 304 -6.92 2.44 9.73
CA ALA A 304 -8.20 2.30 9.04
C ALA A 304 -8.44 3.36 7.95
N VAL A 305 -7.86 4.56 8.08
CA VAL A 305 -7.99 5.63 7.06
C VAL A 305 -7.25 5.25 5.78
N ALA A 306 -5.99 4.82 5.89
CA ALA A 306 -5.22 4.31 4.75
C ALA A 306 -5.86 3.05 4.16
N PHE A 307 -6.33 2.13 5.02
CA PHE A 307 -6.98 0.91 4.57
C PHE A 307 -8.27 1.18 3.78
N ALA A 308 -9.06 2.16 4.18
CA ALA A 308 -10.25 2.56 3.43
C ALA A 308 -9.89 3.01 2.00
N ALA A 309 -8.84 3.82 1.83
CA ALA A 309 -8.38 4.23 0.50
C ALA A 309 -7.95 3.03 -0.36
N ILE A 310 -7.22 2.06 0.22
CA ILE A 310 -6.83 0.80 -0.44
C ILE A 310 -8.06 0.04 -0.93
N VAL A 311 -9.07 -0.13 -0.07
CA VAL A 311 -10.30 -0.87 -0.39
C VAL A 311 -11.06 -0.18 -1.53
N HIS A 312 -11.21 1.14 -1.48
CA HIS A 312 -11.91 1.89 -2.53
C HIS A 312 -11.21 1.80 -3.89
N LEU A 313 -9.88 1.95 -3.94
CA LEU A 313 -9.15 1.80 -5.20
C LEU A 313 -9.17 0.33 -5.68
N GLY A 314 -8.92 -0.61 -4.78
CA GLY A 314 -8.94 -2.05 -5.07
C GLY A 314 -10.27 -2.53 -5.65
N ALA A 315 -11.39 -1.98 -5.15
CA ALA A 315 -12.74 -2.30 -5.64
C ALA A 315 -12.93 -2.00 -7.13
N THR A 316 -12.17 -1.07 -7.69
CA THR A 316 -12.28 -0.64 -9.10
C THR A 316 -11.35 -1.39 -10.05
N VAL A 317 -10.49 -2.25 -9.52
CA VAL A 317 -9.61 -3.09 -10.33
C VAL A 317 -10.40 -4.27 -10.88
N PRO A 318 -10.37 -4.55 -12.20
CA PRO A 318 -11.04 -5.72 -12.75
C PRO A 318 -10.60 -7.01 -12.04
N THR A 319 -11.54 -7.89 -11.69
CA THR A 319 -11.30 -9.09 -10.87
C THR A 319 -10.16 -9.97 -11.41
N ARG A 320 -10.03 -10.09 -12.75
CA ARG A 320 -8.95 -10.86 -13.38
C ARG A 320 -7.55 -10.27 -13.16
N LEU A 321 -7.46 -8.96 -12.87
CA LEU A 321 -6.19 -8.24 -12.67
C LEU A 321 -5.90 -7.98 -11.20
N LEU A 322 -6.92 -7.98 -10.33
CA LEU A 322 -6.72 -7.84 -8.89
C LEU A 322 -6.18 -9.14 -8.29
N ARG A 323 -5.04 -9.08 -7.63
CA ARG A 323 -4.53 -10.21 -6.83
C ARG A 323 -5.02 -10.15 -5.41
N CYS A 324 -4.88 -8.99 -4.77
CA CYS A 324 -5.29 -8.79 -3.38
C CYS A 324 -5.27 -7.31 -3.00
N VAL A 325 -5.79 -7.01 -1.81
CA VAL A 325 -5.66 -5.74 -1.10
C VAL A 325 -4.93 -5.96 0.23
N LEU A 326 -4.02 -5.04 0.62
CA LEU A 326 -3.33 -5.13 1.90
C LEU A 326 -4.22 -4.58 3.01
N ASN A 327 -4.55 -5.40 4.00
CA ASN A 327 -5.16 -4.93 5.24
C ASN A 327 -4.08 -4.38 6.18
N CYS A 328 -3.71 -3.12 5.98
CA CYS A 328 -2.70 -2.46 6.82
C CYS A 328 -3.23 -2.14 8.23
N ASP A 329 -4.54 -1.97 8.41
CA ASP A 329 -5.14 -1.74 9.72
C ASP A 329 -4.97 -2.95 10.68
N ASP A 330 -4.93 -4.18 10.17
CA ASP A 330 -4.65 -5.38 10.98
C ASP A 330 -3.17 -5.47 11.44
N MET A 331 -2.29 -4.69 10.80
CA MET A 331 -0.87 -4.64 11.18
C MET A 331 -0.60 -3.75 12.39
N VAL A 332 -1.50 -2.87 12.77
CA VAL A 332 -1.28 -1.88 13.83
C VAL A 332 -2.21 -2.10 15.03
N ALA A 333 -1.73 -1.75 16.21
CA ALA A 333 -2.45 -2.00 17.46
C ALA A 333 -3.48 -0.89 17.79
N ILE A 334 -3.34 0.29 17.18
CA ILE A 334 -4.21 1.46 17.44
C ILE A 334 -5.22 1.60 16.32
N ARG A 335 -6.49 1.79 16.67
CA ARG A 335 -7.60 2.00 15.73
C ARG A 335 -7.95 3.48 15.66
N THR A 336 -7.50 4.18 14.63
CA THR A 336 -7.74 5.63 14.43
C THR A 336 -9.13 5.95 13.92
N ALA A 337 -9.82 4.96 13.34
CA ALA A 337 -11.17 5.11 12.82
C ALA A 337 -11.93 3.77 12.86
N LYS A 338 -13.25 3.86 12.84
CA LYS A 338 -14.10 2.72 12.50
C LYS A 338 -14.28 2.68 10.99
N PHE A 339 -14.06 1.52 10.41
CA PHE A 339 -14.27 1.27 9.00
C PHE A 339 -15.22 0.08 8.83
N ALA A 340 -16.43 0.35 8.34
CA ALA A 340 -17.49 -0.64 8.22
C ALA A 340 -17.38 -1.43 6.91
N ALA A 341 -16.31 -2.19 6.76
CA ALA A 341 -16.08 -3.06 5.62
C ALA A 341 -16.01 -4.53 6.09
N PRO A 342 -17.10 -5.28 6.01
CA PRO A 342 -17.14 -6.65 6.52
C PRO A 342 -16.32 -7.60 5.63
N VAL A 343 -15.72 -8.60 6.25
CA VAL A 343 -15.10 -9.74 5.56
C VAL A 343 -16.19 -10.76 5.22
N ARG A 344 -16.31 -11.13 3.94
CA ARG A 344 -17.23 -12.16 3.44
C ARG A 344 -16.53 -12.98 2.37
N ASP A 345 -16.78 -14.26 2.33
CA ASP A 345 -16.28 -15.19 1.31
C ASP A 345 -14.76 -15.06 1.03
N GLY A 346 -13.96 -14.88 2.10
CA GLY A 346 -12.51 -14.73 2.01
C GLY A 346 -12.00 -13.39 1.49
N GLY A 347 -12.87 -12.37 1.42
CA GLY A 347 -12.51 -11.03 0.98
C GLY A 347 -13.23 -9.92 1.75
N ILE A 348 -12.74 -8.70 1.61
CA ILE A 348 -13.34 -7.53 2.18
C ILE A 348 -14.37 -6.91 1.22
N VAL A 349 -15.54 -6.54 1.75
CA VAL A 349 -16.58 -5.88 0.97
C VAL A 349 -16.44 -4.37 1.12
N PRO A 350 -16.27 -3.61 0.02
CA PRO A 350 -16.19 -2.16 0.08
C PRO A 350 -17.46 -1.55 0.70
N PRO A 351 -17.33 -0.49 1.52
CA PRO A 351 -18.48 0.17 2.09
C PRO A 351 -19.31 0.90 1.03
N SER A 352 -20.60 1.02 1.27
CA SER A 352 -21.53 1.81 0.43
C SER A 352 -21.76 3.23 0.96
N LEU A 353 -21.11 3.61 2.06
CA LEU A 353 -21.24 4.93 2.66
C LEU A 353 -20.49 6.00 1.84
N PRO A 354 -20.99 7.26 1.82
CA PRO A 354 -20.33 8.36 1.13
C PRO A 354 -18.89 8.60 1.59
N GLY A 355 -18.05 9.02 0.66
CA GLY A 355 -16.63 9.25 0.92
C GLY A 355 -15.87 7.94 1.13
N LEU A 356 -14.95 7.91 2.09
CA LEU A 356 -14.21 6.73 2.51
C LEU A 356 -15.06 5.76 3.36
N GLY A 357 -16.24 6.19 3.84
CA GLY A 357 -17.08 5.36 4.71
C GLY A 357 -16.47 5.08 6.07
N ILE A 358 -15.66 6.00 6.60
CA ILE A 358 -14.99 5.90 7.91
C ILE A 358 -15.58 6.88 8.93
N GLU A 359 -15.45 6.53 10.21
CA GLU A 359 -15.71 7.40 11.35
C GLU A 359 -14.42 7.53 12.17
N VAL A 360 -13.74 8.66 12.04
CA VAL A 360 -12.44 8.90 12.71
C VAL A 360 -12.62 9.16 14.20
N ASP A 361 -11.82 8.50 15.02
CA ASP A 361 -11.79 8.72 16.47
C ASP A 361 -10.80 9.85 16.81
N ARG A 362 -11.33 11.06 16.95
CA ARG A 362 -10.55 12.25 17.30
C ARG A 362 -9.91 12.15 18.69
N GLY A 363 -10.47 11.35 19.60
CA GLY A 363 -9.88 11.12 20.91
C GLY A 363 -8.55 10.36 20.83
N ILE A 364 -8.40 9.49 19.84
CA ILE A 364 -7.14 8.79 19.56
C ILE A 364 -6.13 9.71 18.88
N LEU A 365 -6.58 10.63 18.01
CA LEU A 365 -5.67 11.52 17.29
C LEU A 365 -5.08 12.61 18.20
N GLY A 366 -5.80 13.02 19.25
CA GLY A 366 -5.42 14.12 20.12
C GLY A 366 -5.57 15.50 19.47
N ASP A 367 -4.74 16.46 19.89
CA ASP A 367 -4.68 17.78 19.28
C ASP A 367 -3.88 17.78 17.98
N PRO A 368 -4.24 18.62 16.99
CA PRO A 368 -3.47 18.72 15.76
C PRO A 368 -2.06 19.28 16.02
N GLU A 369 -1.05 18.69 15.38
CA GLU A 369 0.34 19.19 15.41
C GLU A 369 0.48 20.54 14.68
N ALA A 370 -0.33 20.73 13.61
CA ALA A 370 -0.36 21.97 12.86
C ALA A 370 -1.76 22.25 12.27
N VAL A 371 -2.08 23.54 12.11
CA VAL A 371 -3.36 24.02 11.56
C VAL A 371 -3.09 25.14 10.57
N TRP A 372 -3.74 25.13 9.43
CA TRP A 372 -3.74 26.20 8.42
C TRP A 372 -5.17 26.61 8.10
N GLY A 373 -5.39 27.93 7.98
CA GLY A 373 -6.73 28.50 7.82
C GLY A 373 -7.42 28.77 9.17
N ASP A 374 -8.64 29.29 9.10
CA ASP A 374 -9.43 29.75 10.26
C ASP A 374 -10.45 28.68 10.72
#